data_f6302d15ccb63a522e4b906435819fb8
#
_entry.id   f6302d15ccb63a522e4b906435819fb8
#
_cell.length_a   1.000
_cell.length_b   1.000
_cell.length_c   1.000
_cell.angle_alpha   90.00
_cell.angle_beta   90.00
_cell.angle_gamma   90.00
#
_symmetry.space_group_name_H-M   'P 1'
#
loop_
_entity.id
_entity.type
_entity.pdbx_description
1 polymer ?
#
loop_
_entity_poly.entity_id
_entity_poly.type
_entity_poly.pdbx_seq_one_letter_code
_entity_poly.pdbx_strand_id
1 'polypeptide(L)'
;MNRKCWLGSRNGFTLVEILLVVVIIGVLAAMVIPNIAGRGEDARRAAAQADIDANLSAALDMYEMDNGKYPTTEQGLQALVTEPASSPVPRNWKGSYLKKKKVPQDPWGNTYVYRSPGMHNPDEYDLFSYGSDGIESSDDITNW
;
A
#
# COMPACT_ATOMS: atom_id res chain seq x y z
N MET A 1 23.92 61.73 39.34
CA MET A 1 24.04 60.37 38.75
C MET A 1 22.63 59.91 38.38
N ASN A 2 22.21 60.26 37.12
CA ASN A 2 20.82 59.98 36.62
C ASN A 2 20.76 58.66 35.92
N ARG A 3 20.10 57.65 36.56
CA ARG A 3 19.74 56.40 35.92
C ARG A 3 18.43 56.60 35.13
N LYS A 4 18.50 56.69 33.83
CA LYS A 4 17.29 56.59 32.96
C LYS A 4 16.82 55.15 32.95
N CYS A 5 15.70 54.86 33.63
CA CYS A 5 14.96 53.61 33.42
C CYS A 5 14.36 53.60 32.00
N TRP A 6 14.84 52.73 31.15
CA TRP A 6 14.18 52.37 29.89
C TRP A 6 12.99 51.47 30.20
N LEU A 7 11.79 52.02 30.22
CA LEU A 7 10.55 51.29 30.21
C LEU A 7 10.32 50.82 28.76
N GLY A 8 10.73 49.60 28.45
CA GLY A 8 10.43 48.98 27.18
C GLY A 8 8.89 48.85 27.05
N SER A 9 8.34 49.47 26.01
CA SER A 9 6.93 49.35 25.65
C SER A 9 6.64 47.87 25.32
N ARG A 10 5.89 47.21 26.19
CA ARG A 10 5.36 45.86 25.92
C ARG A 10 4.09 46.06 25.10
N ASN A 11 4.26 45.99 23.78
CA ASN A 11 3.12 45.95 22.86
C ASN A 11 2.40 44.60 23.05
N GLY A 12 1.29 44.61 23.75
CA GLY A 12 0.40 43.42 23.85
C GLY A 12 -0.35 43.24 22.55
N PHE A 13 -0.51 41.98 22.11
CA PHE A 13 -1.36 41.65 20.97
C PHE A 13 -2.81 42.04 21.23
N THR A 14 -3.46 42.61 20.23
CA THR A 14 -4.87 42.92 20.30
C THR A 14 -5.73 41.68 20.00
N LEU A 15 -6.92 41.62 20.61
CA LEU A 15 -7.87 40.51 20.34
C LEU A 15 -8.22 40.41 18.88
N VAL A 16 -8.33 41.55 18.17
CA VAL A 16 -8.61 41.62 16.74
C VAL A 16 -7.45 41.02 15.90
N GLU A 17 -6.20 41.25 16.30
CA GLU A 17 -5.04 40.71 15.61
C GLU A 17 -4.97 39.18 15.68
N ILE A 18 -5.25 38.61 16.85
CA ILE A 18 -5.34 37.16 17.00
C ILE A 18 -6.51 36.58 16.21
N LEU A 19 -7.68 37.24 16.21
CA LEU A 19 -8.86 36.82 15.46
C LEU A 19 -8.55 36.80 13.95
N LEU A 20 -7.88 37.86 13.44
CA LEU A 20 -7.49 37.93 12.02
C LEU A 20 -6.55 36.79 11.64
N VAL A 21 -5.55 36.48 12.47
CA VAL A 21 -4.60 35.38 12.22
C VAL A 21 -5.31 34.03 12.19
N VAL A 22 -6.24 33.77 13.10
CA VAL A 22 -7.00 32.50 13.11
C VAL A 22 -7.88 32.36 11.87
N VAL A 23 -8.52 33.45 11.43
CA VAL A 23 -9.32 33.43 10.19
C VAL A 23 -8.43 33.13 8.97
N ILE A 24 -7.28 33.80 8.85
CA ILE A 24 -6.35 33.57 7.71
C ILE A 24 -5.85 32.12 7.72
N ILE A 25 -5.42 31.59 8.87
CA ILE A 25 -4.99 30.20 8.99
C ILE A 25 -6.11 29.23 8.63
N GLY A 26 -7.35 29.50 9.06
CA GLY A 26 -8.54 28.70 8.72
C GLY A 26 -8.79 28.64 7.21
N VAL A 27 -8.72 29.78 6.53
CA VAL A 27 -8.87 29.85 5.05
C VAL A 27 -7.75 29.10 4.33
N LEU A 28 -6.50 29.27 4.76
CA LEU A 28 -5.37 28.58 4.16
C LEU A 28 -5.43 27.05 4.39
N ALA A 29 -5.81 26.64 5.58
CA ALA A 29 -6.00 25.22 5.91
C ALA A 29 -7.09 24.57 5.05
N ALA A 30 -8.20 25.26 4.81
CA ALA A 30 -9.29 24.76 3.96
C ALA A 30 -8.87 24.52 2.50
N MET A 31 -7.88 25.25 1.99
CA MET A 31 -7.33 25.06 0.64
C MET A 31 -6.37 23.88 0.53
N VAL A 32 -5.66 23.55 1.61
CA VAL A 32 -4.57 22.52 1.60
C VAL A 32 -5.10 21.12 1.88
N ILE A 33 -6.07 20.97 2.79
CA ILE A 33 -6.58 19.68 3.25
C ILE A 33 -7.09 18.77 2.11
N PRO A 34 -7.90 19.24 1.12
CA PRO A 34 -8.43 18.38 0.05
C PRO A 34 -7.34 17.76 -0.83
N ASN A 35 -6.25 18.49 -1.07
CA ASN A 35 -5.17 18.03 -1.94
C ASN A 35 -4.28 16.93 -1.31
N ILE A 36 -4.30 16.79 0.01
CA ILE A 36 -3.48 15.80 0.72
C ILE A 36 -4.22 14.45 0.77
N ALA A 37 -5.54 14.46 0.90
CA ALA A 37 -6.35 13.24 0.99
C ALA A 37 -6.29 12.38 -0.29
N GLY A 38 -6.36 13.00 -1.48
CA GLY A 38 -6.27 12.29 -2.76
C GLY A 38 -4.88 11.67 -3.02
N ARG A 39 -3.82 12.37 -2.67
CA ARG A 39 -2.44 11.88 -2.87
C ARG A 39 -2.11 10.63 -2.04
N GLY A 40 -2.74 10.46 -0.89
CA GLY A 40 -2.58 9.27 -0.07
C GLY A 40 -3.15 8.02 -0.74
N GLU A 41 -4.28 8.15 -1.42
CA GLU A 41 -4.92 7.05 -2.15
C GLU A 41 -4.13 6.67 -3.39
N ASP A 42 -3.70 7.63 -4.19
CA ASP A 42 -2.85 7.39 -5.36
C ASP A 42 -1.55 6.67 -4.98
N ALA A 43 -0.94 7.05 -3.86
CA ALA A 43 0.26 6.40 -3.35
C ALA A 43 0.01 4.94 -2.92
N ARG A 44 -1.16 4.64 -2.31
CA ARG A 44 -1.56 3.27 -1.95
C ARG A 44 -1.78 2.42 -3.20
N ARG A 45 -2.49 2.93 -4.19
CA ARG A 45 -2.70 2.23 -5.47
C ARG A 45 -1.37 1.91 -6.16
N ALA A 46 -0.47 2.87 -6.24
CA ALA A 46 0.86 2.67 -6.79
C ALA A 46 1.68 1.63 -5.99
N ALA A 47 1.56 1.59 -4.67
CA ALA A 47 2.22 0.59 -3.85
C ALA A 47 1.64 -0.81 -4.07
N ALA A 48 0.31 -0.95 -4.16
CA ALA A 48 -0.35 -2.21 -4.48
C ALA A 48 0.05 -2.73 -5.86
N GLN A 49 0.08 -1.85 -6.87
CA GLN A 49 0.53 -2.20 -8.22
C GLN A 49 1.99 -2.68 -8.22
N ALA A 50 2.88 -2.00 -7.49
CA ALA A 50 4.27 -2.41 -7.37
C ALA A 50 4.44 -3.77 -6.67
N ASP A 51 3.61 -4.07 -5.67
CA ASP A 51 3.60 -5.38 -5.02
C ASP A 51 3.14 -6.48 -5.97
N ILE A 52 2.11 -6.24 -6.78
CA ILE A 52 1.60 -7.17 -7.78
C ILE A 52 2.65 -7.39 -8.87
N ASP A 53 3.13 -6.32 -9.53
CA ASP A 53 3.96 -6.41 -10.74
C ASP A 53 5.41 -6.79 -10.46
N ALA A 54 5.93 -6.50 -9.29
CA ALA A 54 7.33 -6.73 -8.98
C ALA A 54 7.54 -7.75 -7.85
N ASN A 55 6.98 -7.53 -6.66
CA ASN A 55 7.32 -8.36 -5.50
C ASN A 55 6.72 -9.76 -5.58
N LEU A 56 5.42 -9.85 -5.82
CA LEU A 56 4.69 -11.12 -5.86
C LEU A 56 4.92 -11.86 -7.17
N SER A 57 4.91 -11.15 -8.30
CA SER A 57 5.20 -11.76 -9.62
C SER A 57 6.59 -12.36 -9.67
N ALA A 58 7.63 -11.64 -9.23
CA ALA A 58 8.98 -12.19 -9.20
C ALA A 58 9.10 -13.44 -8.30
N ALA A 59 8.38 -13.47 -7.19
CA ALA A 59 8.36 -14.64 -6.29
C ALA A 59 7.62 -15.83 -6.92
N LEU A 60 6.52 -15.58 -7.66
CA LEU A 60 5.78 -16.59 -8.39
C LEU A 60 6.60 -17.17 -9.55
N ASP A 61 7.31 -16.32 -10.30
CA ASP A 61 8.20 -16.74 -11.38
C ASP A 61 9.35 -17.60 -10.86
N MET A 62 9.95 -17.22 -9.73
CA MET A 62 10.98 -18.05 -9.09
C MET A 62 10.44 -19.41 -8.63
N TYR A 63 9.20 -19.45 -8.11
CA TYR A 63 8.54 -20.70 -7.75
C TYR A 63 8.32 -21.57 -8.97
N GLU A 64 7.83 -20.99 -10.08
CA GLU A 64 7.63 -21.70 -11.35
C GLU A 64 8.95 -22.25 -11.91
N MET A 65 10.00 -21.44 -11.93
CA MET A 65 11.33 -21.87 -12.39
C MET A 65 11.86 -23.08 -11.61
N ASP A 66 11.59 -23.16 -10.33
CA ASP A 66 12.04 -24.27 -9.48
C ASP A 66 11.16 -25.51 -9.59
N ASN A 67 9.85 -25.33 -9.75
CA ASN A 67 8.86 -26.41 -9.65
C ASN A 67 8.16 -26.74 -10.99
N GLY A 68 8.43 -25.96 -12.05
CA GLY A 68 7.91 -26.17 -13.40
C GLY A 68 6.46 -25.75 -13.61
N LYS A 69 5.84 -25.09 -12.62
CA LYS A 69 4.48 -24.54 -12.66
C LYS A 69 4.23 -23.61 -11.50
N TYR A 70 3.26 -22.73 -11.65
CA TYR A 70 2.77 -21.87 -10.57
C TYR A 70 2.05 -22.66 -9.46
N PRO A 71 1.96 -22.13 -8.23
CA PRO A 71 1.10 -22.73 -7.20
C PRO A 71 -0.35 -22.81 -7.66
N THR A 72 -1.09 -23.81 -7.20
CA THR A 72 -2.54 -23.85 -7.48
C THR A 72 -3.30 -22.80 -6.68
N THR A 73 -4.53 -22.46 -7.07
CA THR A 73 -5.40 -21.56 -6.33
C THR A 73 -5.55 -21.98 -4.85
N GLU A 74 -5.63 -23.30 -4.58
CA GLU A 74 -5.73 -23.83 -3.20
C GLU A 74 -4.43 -23.64 -2.40
N GLN A 75 -3.29 -23.77 -3.05
CA GLN A 75 -1.98 -23.50 -2.44
C GLN A 75 -1.78 -22.02 -2.18
N GLY A 76 -2.30 -21.19 -3.06
CA GLY A 76 -2.30 -19.74 -2.93
C GLY A 76 -0.89 -19.13 -2.79
N LEU A 77 -0.86 -17.87 -2.45
CA LEU A 77 0.40 -17.15 -2.18
C LEU A 77 1.17 -17.69 -0.96
N GLN A 78 0.52 -18.48 -0.10
CA GLN A 78 1.19 -19.11 1.03
C GLN A 78 2.27 -20.10 0.59
N ALA A 79 2.14 -20.70 -0.60
CA ALA A 79 3.15 -21.54 -1.23
C ALA A 79 4.52 -20.85 -1.43
N LEU A 80 4.52 -19.52 -1.51
CA LEU A 80 5.74 -18.71 -1.62
C LEU A 80 6.52 -18.61 -0.30
N VAL A 81 5.89 -18.97 0.81
CA VAL A 81 6.46 -18.82 2.17
C VAL A 81 6.67 -20.16 2.84
N THR A 82 5.74 -21.08 2.64
CA THR A 82 5.75 -22.42 3.26
C THR A 82 5.55 -23.48 2.17
N GLU A 83 6.32 -24.56 2.25
CA GLU A 83 6.17 -25.67 1.31
C GLU A 83 4.76 -26.25 1.36
N PRO A 84 4.03 -26.28 0.23
CA PRO A 84 2.71 -26.86 0.19
C PRO A 84 2.72 -28.38 0.43
N ALA A 85 1.85 -28.84 1.31
CA ALA A 85 1.59 -30.25 1.52
C ALA A 85 0.45 -30.80 0.64
N SER A 86 -0.37 -29.89 0.05
CA SER A 86 -1.48 -30.24 -0.85
C SER A 86 -0.97 -30.62 -2.25
N SER A 87 -1.65 -31.55 -2.89
CA SER A 87 -1.32 -31.97 -4.27
C SER A 87 -1.67 -30.85 -5.28
N PRO A 88 -0.82 -30.69 -6.28
CA PRO A 88 0.46 -31.32 -6.56
C PRO A 88 1.59 -30.78 -5.70
N VAL A 89 2.20 -31.64 -4.88
CA VAL A 89 3.32 -31.26 -4.02
C VAL A 89 4.50 -30.83 -4.89
N PRO A 90 5.13 -29.66 -4.62
CA PRO A 90 6.29 -29.20 -5.36
C PRO A 90 7.48 -30.15 -5.12
N ARG A 91 8.23 -30.47 -6.18
CA ARG A 91 9.34 -31.41 -6.09
C ARG A 91 10.69 -30.75 -5.74
N ASN A 92 10.79 -29.47 -5.92
CA ASN A 92 12.03 -28.73 -5.79
C ASN A 92 11.81 -27.37 -5.08
N TRP A 93 10.98 -27.40 -4.03
CA TRP A 93 10.75 -26.19 -3.24
C TRP A 93 12.03 -25.81 -2.48
N LYS A 94 12.56 -24.62 -2.71
CA LYS A 94 13.88 -24.20 -2.19
C LYS A 94 13.83 -23.30 -0.97
N GLY A 95 12.67 -23.09 -0.41
CA GLY A 95 12.49 -22.20 0.74
C GLY A 95 11.63 -20.98 0.40
N SER A 96 11.52 -20.05 1.32
CA SER A 96 10.70 -18.87 1.11
C SER A 96 11.19 -18.03 -0.08
N TYR A 97 10.30 -17.80 -1.06
CA TYR A 97 10.53 -16.95 -2.21
C TYR A 97 10.31 -15.46 -1.88
N LEU A 98 9.69 -15.17 -0.74
CA LEU A 98 9.49 -13.82 -0.24
C LEU A 98 10.52 -13.46 0.84
N LYS A 99 11.18 -12.32 0.71
CA LYS A 99 12.24 -11.85 1.64
C LYS A 99 11.78 -11.80 3.10
N LYS A 100 10.55 -11.35 3.36
CA LYS A 100 10.00 -11.23 4.71
C LYS A 100 9.42 -12.53 5.28
N LYS A 101 9.49 -13.66 4.57
CA LYS A 101 8.88 -14.94 4.96
C LYS A 101 7.41 -14.81 5.39
N LYS A 102 6.69 -13.89 4.80
CA LYS A 102 5.26 -13.61 5.03
C LYS A 102 4.66 -13.08 3.75
N VAL A 103 3.45 -13.53 3.42
CA VAL A 103 2.66 -12.93 2.34
C VAL A 103 2.29 -11.50 2.76
N PRO A 104 2.57 -10.48 1.93
CA PRO A 104 2.20 -9.12 2.25
C PRO A 104 0.67 -8.94 2.20
N GLN A 105 0.20 -7.94 2.91
CA GLN A 105 -1.14 -7.39 2.71
C GLN A 105 -1.04 -6.18 1.80
N ASP A 106 -2.14 -5.84 1.16
CA ASP A 106 -2.24 -4.63 0.38
C ASP A 106 -2.19 -3.38 1.30
N PRO A 107 -2.05 -2.16 0.75
CA PRO A 107 -1.96 -0.93 1.52
C PRO A 107 -3.21 -0.56 2.33
N TRP A 108 -4.33 -1.25 2.12
CA TRP A 108 -5.57 -1.10 2.89
C TRP A 108 -5.75 -2.18 3.96
N GLY A 109 -4.83 -3.18 4.00
CA GLY A 109 -4.81 -4.25 5.00
C GLY A 109 -5.54 -5.52 4.58
N ASN A 110 -5.96 -5.62 3.30
CA ASN A 110 -6.59 -6.81 2.75
C ASN A 110 -5.53 -7.79 2.22
N THR A 111 -5.92 -9.04 2.01
CA THR A 111 -5.09 -10.04 1.34
C THR A 111 -5.22 -9.90 -0.18
N TYR A 112 -4.10 -10.05 -0.90
CA TYR A 112 -4.14 -10.18 -2.35
C TYR A 112 -4.89 -11.45 -2.75
N VAL A 113 -5.67 -11.36 -3.81
CA VAL A 113 -6.40 -12.49 -4.40
C VAL A 113 -5.53 -13.14 -5.47
N TYR A 114 -5.44 -14.46 -5.45
CA TYR A 114 -4.64 -15.26 -6.37
C TYR A 114 -5.47 -16.40 -6.93
N ARG A 115 -5.41 -16.59 -8.25
CA ARG A 115 -6.06 -17.70 -8.97
C ARG A 115 -5.10 -18.26 -10.01
N SER A 116 -4.91 -19.57 -10.02
CA SER A 116 -4.12 -20.27 -11.03
C SER A 116 -4.75 -21.62 -11.39
N PRO A 117 -5.07 -21.88 -12.66
CA PRO A 117 -4.95 -20.96 -13.81
C PRO A 117 -5.79 -19.69 -13.65
N GLY A 118 -5.34 -18.58 -14.23
CA GLY A 118 -6.08 -17.33 -14.26
C GLY A 118 -7.33 -17.41 -15.15
N MET A 119 -8.31 -16.58 -14.86
CA MET A 119 -9.47 -16.38 -15.77
C MET A 119 -9.12 -15.38 -16.88
N HIS A 120 -8.32 -14.37 -16.57
CA HIS A 120 -7.82 -13.37 -17.51
C HIS A 120 -6.50 -13.81 -18.16
N ASN A 121 -5.64 -14.50 -17.39
CA ASN A 121 -4.37 -15.07 -17.84
C ASN A 121 -4.42 -16.61 -17.75
N PRO A 122 -5.05 -17.32 -18.70
CA PRO A 122 -5.29 -18.77 -18.60
C PRO A 122 -4.01 -19.63 -18.56
N ASP A 123 -2.92 -19.15 -19.14
CA ASP A 123 -1.62 -19.85 -19.17
C ASP A 123 -0.76 -19.56 -17.92
N GLU A 124 -1.16 -18.58 -17.11
CA GLU A 124 -0.43 -18.12 -15.95
C GLU A 124 -1.35 -18.05 -14.72
N TYR A 125 -1.47 -16.86 -14.14
CA TYR A 125 -2.30 -16.60 -12.96
C TYR A 125 -2.95 -15.23 -13.02
N ASP A 126 -4.03 -15.06 -12.29
CA ASP A 126 -4.62 -13.77 -11.96
C ASP A 126 -4.20 -13.39 -10.52
N LEU A 127 -3.67 -12.20 -10.36
CA LEU A 127 -3.26 -11.63 -9.07
C LEU A 127 -3.78 -10.21 -8.96
N PHE A 128 -4.53 -9.92 -7.91
CA PHE A 128 -5.18 -8.61 -7.75
C PHE A 128 -5.49 -8.24 -6.31
N SER A 129 -5.74 -6.97 -6.08
CA SER A 129 -6.27 -6.42 -4.84
C SER A 129 -7.61 -5.74 -5.12
N TYR A 130 -8.57 -5.92 -4.24
CA TYR A 130 -9.86 -5.22 -4.29
C TYR A 130 -9.78 -3.72 -3.96
N GLY A 131 -8.59 -3.21 -3.59
CA GLY A 131 -8.43 -1.81 -3.28
C GLY A 131 -9.06 -1.37 -1.96
N SER A 132 -9.53 -0.12 -1.94
CA SER A 132 -10.00 0.52 -0.71
C SER A 132 -11.39 0.06 -0.25
N ASP A 133 -12.23 -0.39 -1.17
CA ASP A 133 -13.59 -0.83 -0.87
C ASP A 133 -13.70 -2.32 -0.46
N GLY A 134 -12.65 -3.11 -0.77
CA GLY A 134 -12.54 -4.51 -0.39
C GLY A 134 -13.51 -5.44 -1.13
N ILE A 135 -14.09 -5.02 -2.24
CA ILE A 135 -15.04 -5.77 -3.07
C ILE A 135 -14.62 -5.73 -4.52
N GLU A 136 -14.99 -6.76 -5.30
CA GLU A 136 -14.71 -6.83 -6.72
C GLU A 136 -15.42 -5.68 -7.47
N SER A 137 -14.64 -4.83 -8.13
CA SER A 137 -15.12 -3.64 -8.83
C SER A 137 -14.18 -3.22 -9.97
N SER A 138 -14.55 -2.16 -10.68
CA SER A 138 -13.76 -1.65 -11.81
C SER A 138 -12.51 -0.88 -11.39
N ASP A 139 -12.32 -0.63 -10.11
CA ASP A 139 -11.15 0.07 -9.55
C ASP A 139 -10.14 -0.88 -8.89
N ASP A 140 -10.31 -2.20 -9.03
CA ASP A 140 -9.36 -3.22 -8.60
C ASP A 140 -7.97 -3.00 -9.21
N ILE A 141 -6.95 -3.36 -8.49
CA ILE A 141 -5.56 -3.31 -8.93
C ILE A 141 -5.15 -4.72 -9.37
N THR A 142 -4.88 -4.92 -10.65
CA THR A 142 -4.76 -6.23 -11.28
C THR A 142 -3.44 -6.40 -12.03
N ASN A 143 -3.06 -7.64 -12.36
CA ASN A 143 -1.92 -7.97 -13.24
C ASN A 143 -2.31 -8.15 -14.71
N TRP A 144 -3.52 -7.75 -15.11
CA TRP A 144 -4.01 -7.77 -16.51
C TRP A 144 -4.57 -6.43 -16.95
#